data_ed6226666fc169871dd6c9908a3b1d18
#
_entry.id   ed6226666fc169871dd6c9908a3b1d18
#
_cell.length_a   1.000
_cell.length_b   1.000
_cell.length_c   1.000
_cell.angle_alpha   90.00
_cell.angle_beta   90.00
_cell.angle_gamma   90.00
#
_symmetry.space_group_name_H-M   'P 1'
#
loop_
_entity.id
_entity.type
_entity.pdbx_description
1 polymer ?
#
loop_
_entity_poly.entity_id
_entity_poly.type
_entity_poly.pdbx_seq_one_letter_code
_entity_poly.pdbx_strand_id
1 'polypeptide(L)'
;MQPPPQEARPRHRSAFAAAFLSLIFPGLGHAYAGAWNRALGFAAVPFLGLALLGGIALSSGLQVFGAELAANLPLLLVVNLLFLVYRVVAAIDAYRVAAYLNAVEASGGGRFGRPSLRIHPLSLAGLVAVCLVIAGGHGVVAYYGAEFQSTLSCVFDPTLTDTCDQSAESPSATAAGPTDTTGGPTDTPTPGSTTAPPLGTPLPTATMPEWNGTSRLNILLIGADQRPKEGTFNTDTLIVVSIDPKTRQVAMFSLPRDTVDVPIPPGPARSVFGSAYAGKINSLWTNARNRSDAFPGNSNSRGFNALKAVLGELYGLDIPYFVEVNFDGFQNIVDTIGGVTINVQNPVLDDHYPGGPNGASIRVYIPAGVQHMTGAQALIYARSRHTSSDFDRAQRQQRVILSIREQTDPAKVRANLTQLLTALKKSFKTDIPVDKLPALISLSSKIDTSKIRSYVFTPPRYGSEGTDNRGYRIEPNVSRIRQTVANAFKIDPTLEAQREQVAGENGVIWVVNGSGKIGQATSVAAYLEYLGLTASAPTKRPDKTVARTRIVVYNGREAELPATIQLLENVFNVKATLATDPSVLVDLIVTTGTQTPNLTAPPGP
;
A
#
# COMPACT_ATOMS: atom_id res chain seq x y z
N MET A 1 -80.53 -5.42 37.93
CA MET A 1 -79.34 -4.82 38.56
C MET A 1 -78.15 -5.04 37.62
N GLN A 2 -77.70 -3.97 36.97
CA GLN A 2 -76.42 -4.03 36.22
C GLN A 2 -75.28 -4.00 37.22
N PRO A 3 -74.24 -4.86 37.06
CA PRO A 3 -73.06 -4.80 37.93
C PRO A 3 -72.37 -3.41 37.72
N PRO A 4 -71.82 -2.85 38.81
CA PRO A 4 -71.13 -1.56 38.70
C PRO A 4 -69.95 -1.67 37.72
N PRO A 5 -69.66 -0.58 37.01
CA PRO A 5 -68.56 -0.57 36.07
C PRO A 5 -67.26 -0.86 36.84
N GLN A 6 -66.52 -1.90 36.36
CA GLN A 6 -65.18 -2.19 36.88
C GLN A 6 -64.29 -0.98 36.66
N GLU A 7 -63.93 -0.30 37.77
CA GLU A 7 -62.92 0.76 37.75
C GLU A 7 -61.64 0.16 37.17
N ALA A 8 -61.22 0.70 36.04
CA ALA A 8 -59.98 0.30 35.38
C ALA A 8 -58.82 0.55 36.36
N ARG A 9 -58.15 -0.53 36.79
CA ARG A 9 -56.98 -0.42 37.66
C ARG A 9 -55.95 0.51 37.02
N PRO A 10 -55.39 1.51 37.76
CA PRO A 10 -54.42 2.44 37.24
C PRO A 10 -53.21 1.68 36.71
N ARG A 11 -52.82 1.94 35.47
CA ARG A 11 -51.64 1.32 34.84
C ARG A 11 -50.38 1.93 35.47
N HIS A 12 -49.81 1.27 36.48
CA HIS A 12 -48.56 1.71 37.11
C HIS A 12 -47.38 1.46 36.13
N ARG A 13 -46.78 2.53 35.60
CA ARG A 13 -45.64 2.50 34.70
C ARG A 13 -44.36 2.45 35.50
N SER A 14 -43.47 1.47 35.30
CA SER A 14 -42.16 1.45 35.95
C SER A 14 -41.27 2.55 35.36
N ALA A 15 -40.92 3.55 36.17
CA ALA A 15 -39.99 4.61 35.76
C ALA A 15 -38.59 4.05 35.45
N PHE A 16 -38.20 2.99 36.20
CA PHE A 16 -36.98 2.24 35.89
C PHE A 16 -37.01 1.61 34.50
N ALA A 17 -38.08 0.90 34.19
CA ALA A 17 -38.22 0.25 32.86
C ALA A 17 -38.22 1.29 31.74
N ALA A 18 -38.84 2.46 31.93
CA ALA A 18 -38.79 3.55 30.97
C ALA A 18 -37.37 4.07 30.74
N ALA A 19 -36.61 4.30 31.82
CA ALA A 19 -35.22 4.73 31.70
C ALA A 19 -34.35 3.65 31.03
N PHE A 20 -34.47 2.40 31.46
CA PHE A 20 -33.74 1.25 30.90
C PHE A 20 -33.97 1.08 29.39
N LEU A 21 -35.23 1.13 28.97
CA LEU A 21 -35.58 1.00 27.53
C LEU A 21 -35.02 2.18 26.71
N SER A 22 -35.01 3.41 27.27
CA SER A 22 -34.42 4.56 26.56
C SER A 22 -32.88 4.55 26.55
N LEU A 23 -32.23 3.85 27.48
CA LEU A 23 -30.79 3.57 27.42
C LEU A 23 -30.47 2.59 26.28
N ILE A 24 -31.29 1.57 26.06
CA ILE A 24 -31.12 0.62 24.95
C ILE A 24 -31.30 1.34 23.62
N PHE A 25 -32.44 2.02 23.46
CA PHE A 25 -32.73 2.81 22.26
C PHE A 25 -33.53 4.07 22.63
N PRO A 26 -33.02 5.28 22.29
CA PRO A 26 -33.70 6.53 22.59
C PRO A 26 -35.14 6.55 22.08
N GLY A 27 -36.09 6.86 22.96
CA GLY A 27 -37.51 6.88 22.62
C GLY A 27 -38.31 5.65 23.07
N LEU A 28 -37.72 4.46 23.21
CA LEU A 28 -38.46 3.24 23.62
C LEU A 28 -39.09 3.38 25.01
N GLY A 29 -38.40 3.98 25.96
CA GLY A 29 -38.96 4.23 27.31
C GLY A 29 -40.12 5.23 27.31
N HIS A 30 -40.12 6.21 26.41
CA HIS A 30 -41.21 7.15 26.23
C HIS A 30 -42.44 6.43 25.61
N ALA A 31 -42.20 5.55 24.63
CA ALA A 31 -43.27 4.73 24.06
C ALA A 31 -43.92 3.80 25.11
N TYR A 32 -43.08 3.14 25.93
CA TYR A 32 -43.52 2.33 27.06
C TYR A 32 -44.35 3.16 28.05
N ALA A 33 -43.95 4.40 28.34
CA ALA A 33 -44.71 5.31 29.20
C ALA A 33 -46.00 5.82 28.53
N GLY A 34 -46.24 5.63 27.21
CA GLY A 34 -47.37 6.14 26.48
C GLY A 34 -47.17 7.57 25.93
N ALA A 35 -46.00 8.13 26.02
CA ALA A 35 -45.63 9.48 25.56
C ALA A 35 -45.14 9.47 24.11
N TRP A 36 -46.00 9.13 23.16
CA TRP A 36 -45.64 8.84 21.76
C TRP A 36 -44.96 10.01 21.02
N ASN A 37 -45.40 11.26 21.25
CA ASN A 37 -44.75 12.43 20.62
C ASN A 37 -43.28 12.56 21.04
N ARG A 38 -42.97 12.30 22.30
CA ARG A 38 -41.60 12.31 22.80
C ARG A 38 -40.82 11.07 22.31
N ALA A 39 -41.51 9.91 22.27
CA ALA A 39 -40.92 8.67 21.74
C ALA A 39 -40.41 8.87 20.30
N LEU A 40 -41.25 9.42 19.42
CA LEU A 40 -40.88 9.71 18.04
C LEU A 40 -39.76 10.76 17.94
N GLY A 41 -39.84 11.84 18.76
CA GLY A 41 -38.79 12.85 18.78
C GLY A 41 -37.41 12.32 19.14
N PHE A 42 -37.33 11.47 20.19
CA PHE A 42 -36.06 10.85 20.60
C PHE A 42 -35.63 9.73 19.63
N ALA A 43 -36.54 8.99 19.03
CA ALA A 43 -36.18 7.93 18.08
C ALA A 43 -35.77 8.49 16.69
N ALA A 44 -36.23 9.68 16.30
CA ALA A 44 -35.94 10.25 15.00
C ALA A 44 -34.43 10.45 14.76
N VAL A 45 -33.69 10.92 15.75
CA VAL A 45 -32.25 11.20 15.59
C VAL A 45 -31.44 9.96 15.22
N PRO A 46 -31.49 8.83 15.96
CA PRO A 46 -30.75 7.61 15.55
C PRO A 46 -31.29 7.01 14.26
N PHE A 47 -32.59 7.08 13.97
CA PHE A 47 -33.13 6.58 12.70
C PHE A 47 -32.64 7.39 11.49
N LEU A 48 -32.65 8.71 11.58
CA LEU A 48 -32.12 9.58 10.52
C LEU A 48 -30.61 9.35 10.32
N GLY A 49 -29.85 9.19 11.41
CA GLY A 49 -28.44 8.86 11.34
C GLY A 49 -28.19 7.53 10.61
N LEU A 50 -28.92 6.47 10.98
CA LEU A 50 -28.82 5.18 10.32
C LEU A 50 -29.27 5.22 8.85
N ALA A 51 -30.34 5.96 8.53
CA ALA A 51 -30.80 6.13 7.16
C ALA A 51 -29.78 6.87 6.30
N LEU A 52 -29.15 7.92 6.84
CA LEU A 52 -28.07 8.66 6.17
C LEU A 52 -26.86 7.76 5.89
N LEU A 53 -26.35 7.07 6.91
CA LEU A 53 -25.22 6.15 6.76
C LEU A 53 -25.54 5.01 5.80
N GLY A 54 -26.74 4.42 5.89
CA GLY A 54 -27.21 3.39 4.96
C GLY A 54 -27.33 3.90 3.54
N GLY A 55 -27.84 5.12 3.35
CA GLY A 55 -27.92 5.77 2.03
C GLY A 55 -26.55 5.99 1.40
N ILE A 56 -25.58 6.48 2.16
CA ILE A 56 -24.19 6.64 1.71
C ILE A 56 -23.58 5.27 1.35
N ALA A 57 -23.73 4.26 2.22
CA ALA A 57 -23.20 2.92 1.98
C ALA A 57 -23.76 2.27 0.71
N LEU A 58 -25.05 2.46 0.45
CA LEU A 58 -25.72 1.94 -0.76
C LEU A 58 -25.32 2.70 -2.04
N SER A 59 -25.11 4.01 -1.94
CA SER A 59 -24.75 4.83 -3.11
C SER A 59 -23.29 4.72 -3.50
N SER A 60 -22.37 4.62 -2.55
CA SER A 60 -20.92 4.59 -2.78
C SER A 60 -20.30 3.18 -2.82
N GLY A 61 -21.03 2.16 -2.33
CA GLY A 61 -20.52 0.81 -2.12
C GLY A 61 -19.71 0.68 -0.82
N LEU A 62 -19.67 -0.54 -0.27
CA LEU A 62 -19.12 -0.79 1.08
C LEU A 62 -17.63 -0.43 1.23
N GLN A 63 -16.83 -0.59 0.17
CA GLN A 63 -15.39 -0.28 0.20
C GLN A 63 -15.14 1.23 0.28
N VAL A 64 -15.83 1.99 -0.57
CA VAL A 64 -15.74 3.47 -0.58
C VAL A 64 -16.31 4.02 0.71
N PHE A 65 -17.46 3.49 1.19
CA PHE A 65 -18.06 3.88 2.46
C PHE A 65 -17.11 3.65 3.64
N GLY A 66 -16.37 2.53 3.67
CA GLY A 66 -15.35 2.26 4.69
C GLY A 66 -14.22 3.31 4.68
N ALA A 67 -13.77 3.72 3.51
CA ALA A 67 -12.73 4.74 3.36
C ALA A 67 -13.24 6.15 3.74
N GLU A 68 -14.50 6.48 3.42
CA GLU A 68 -15.16 7.72 3.86
C GLU A 68 -15.27 7.79 5.40
N LEU A 69 -15.61 6.66 6.05
CA LEU A 69 -15.61 6.57 7.52
C LEU A 69 -14.21 6.79 8.10
N ALA A 70 -13.18 6.18 7.49
CA ALA A 70 -11.79 6.35 7.93
C ALA A 70 -11.31 7.80 7.79
N ALA A 71 -11.64 8.46 6.69
CA ALA A 71 -11.31 9.87 6.46
C ALA A 71 -11.97 10.83 7.47
N ASN A 72 -13.15 10.45 7.98
CA ASN A 72 -13.94 11.26 8.94
C ASN A 72 -13.89 10.72 10.37
N LEU A 73 -12.91 9.89 10.71
CA LEU A 73 -12.83 9.21 12.01
C LEU A 73 -12.85 10.16 13.22
N PRO A 74 -12.15 11.30 13.25
CA PRO A 74 -12.25 12.24 14.38
C PRO A 74 -13.66 12.73 14.64
N LEU A 75 -14.41 13.05 13.57
CA LEU A 75 -15.81 13.46 13.65
C LEU A 75 -16.67 12.32 14.22
N LEU A 76 -16.45 11.08 13.77
CA LEU A 76 -17.20 9.91 14.24
C LEU A 76 -16.97 9.64 15.74
N LEU A 77 -15.74 9.85 16.25
CA LEU A 77 -15.45 9.74 17.69
C LEU A 77 -16.22 10.79 18.51
N VAL A 78 -16.29 12.02 18.02
CA VAL A 78 -17.09 13.07 18.65
C VAL A 78 -18.59 12.70 18.62
N VAL A 79 -19.11 12.23 17.49
CA VAL A 79 -20.50 11.77 17.35
C VAL A 79 -20.80 10.61 18.28
N ASN A 80 -19.88 9.66 18.45
CA ASN A 80 -20.02 8.54 19.39
C ASN A 80 -20.19 9.03 20.83
N LEU A 81 -19.39 10.02 21.25
CA LEU A 81 -19.49 10.61 22.58
C LEU A 81 -20.81 11.39 22.76
N LEU A 82 -21.20 12.20 21.77
CA LEU A 82 -22.46 12.95 21.78
C LEU A 82 -23.67 12.00 21.83
N PHE A 83 -23.58 10.86 21.13
CA PHE A 83 -24.65 9.87 21.16
C PHE A 83 -24.77 9.16 22.52
N LEU A 84 -23.68 8.92 23.22
CA LEU A 84 -23.71 8.44 24.61
C LEU A 84 -24.44 9.43 25.51
N VAL A 85 -24.08 10.71 25.45
CA VAL A 85 -24.76 11.77 26.22
C VAL A 85 -26.24 11.83 25.87
N TYR A 86 -26.59 11.78 24.58
CA TYR A 86 -27.97 11.77 24.11
C TYR A 86 -28.79 10.61 24.68
N ARG A 87 -28.25 9.39 24.75
CA ARG A 87 -28.90 8.22 25.37
C ARG A 87 -29.18 8.44 26.86
N VAL A 88 -28.22 9.00 27.57
CA VAL A 88 -28.41 9.31 29.01
C VAL A 88 -29.50 10.36 29.20
N VAL A 89 -29.53 11.43 28.38
CA VAL A 89 -30.57 12.45 28.43
C VAL A 89 -31.93 11.85 28.13
N ALA A 90 -32.06 11.00 27.13
CA ALA A 90 -33.31 10.32 26.78
C ALA A 90 -33.79 9.40 27.92
N ALA A 91 -32.89 8.72 28.61
CA ALA A 91 -33.23 7.87 29.76
C ALA A 91 -33.73 8.68 30.97
N ILE A 92 -33.07 9.79 31.29
CA ILE A 92 -33.50 10.71 32.37
C ILE A 92 -34.87 11.30 32.07
N ASP A 93 -35.10 11.73 30.83
CA ASP A 93 -36.41 12.29 30.42
C ASP A 93 -37.51 11.21 30.49
N ALA A 94 -37.27 10.01 30.00
CA ALA A 94 -38.21 8.89 30.03
C ALA A 94 -38.57 8.50 31.48
N TYR A 95 -37.56 8.48 32.39
CA TYR A 95 -37.79 8.28 33.82
C TYR A 95 -38.74 9.34 34.38
N ARG A 96 -38.44 10.61 34.14
CA ARG A 96 -39.26 11.76 34.62
C ARG A 96 -40.68 11.73 34.05
N VAL A 97 -40.84 11.38 32.79
CA VAL A 97 -42.16 11.29 32.12
C VAL A 97 -43.01 10.18 32.75
N ALA A 98 -42.40 8.96 32.94
CA ALA A 98 -43.14 7.85 33.58
C ALA A 98 -43.52 8.16 35.02
N ALA A 99 -42.62 8.77 35.82
CA ALA A 99 -42.89 9.19 37.20
C ALA A 99 -44.00 10.27 37.26
N TYR A 100 -43.96 11.24 36.34
CA TYR A 100 -44.98 12.29 36.23
C TYR A 100 -46.36 11.71 35.86
N LEU A 101 -46.44 10.84 34.85
CA LEU A 101 -47.69 10.20 34.44
C LEU A 101 -48.31 9.35 35.56
N ASN A 102 -47.50 8.61 36.33
CA ASN A 102 -47.98 7.87 37.48
C ASN A 102 -48.54 8.82 38.60
N ALA A 103 -47.88 9.94 38.84
CA ALA A 103 -48.35 10.93 39.80
C ALA A 103 -49.68 11.59 39.36
N VAL A 104 -49.83 11.86 38.08
CA VAL A 104 -51.09 12.38 37.47
C VAL A 104 -52.25 11.38 37.63
N GLU A 105 -51.98 10.09 37.33
CA GLU A 105 -53.00 9.03 37.48
C GLU A 105 -53.38 8.80 38.97
N ALA A 106 -52.43 8.82 39.88
CA ALA A 106 -52.65 8.59 41.33
C ALA A 106 -53.50 9.69 41.97
N SER A 107 -53.59 10.87 41.38
CA SER A 107 -54.25 12.02 41.96
C SER A 107 -55.58 12.40 41.30
N GLY A 108 -56.11 11.57 40.41
CA GLY A 108 -57.40 11.79 39.78
C GLY A 108 -57.52 13.09 38.95
N GLY A 109 -56.41 13.66 38.49
CA GLY A 109 -56.39 14.84 37.60
C GLY A 109 -56.28 16.21 38.33
N GLY A 110 -56.02 16.25 39.64
CA GLY A 110 -55.85 17.49 40.42
C GLY A 110 -54.48 18.18 40.25
N ARG A 111 -54.33 19.45 40.70
CA ARG A 111 -53.06 20.20 40.68
C ARG A 111 -52.02 19.55 41.61
N PHE A 112 -50.80 19.28 41.10
CA PHE A 112 -49.75 18.52 41.76
C PHE A 112 -48.59 19.37 42.25
N GLY A 113 -48.09 18.97 43.43
CA GLY A 113 -46.71 19.25 43.83
C GLY A 113 -45.74 18.40 43.01
N ARG A 114 -44.47 18.86 42.87
CA ARG A 114 -43.42 18.13 42.16
C ARG A 114 -43.30 16.71 42.75
N PRO A 115 -43.36 15.61 41.93
CA PRO A 115 -43.22 14.25 42.45
C PRO A 115 -41.87 14.09 43.16
N SER A 116 -41.86 13.55 44.35
CA SER A 116 -40.63 13.22 45.06
C SER A 116 -39.96 12.08 44.30
N LEU A 117 -38.79 12.33 43.71
CA LEU A 117 -37.96 11.34 43.03
C LEU A 117 -37.29 10.38 44.03
N ARG A 118 -38.09 9.56 44.76
CA ARG A 118 -37.53 8.48 45.59
C ARG A 118 -37.21 7.31 44.69
N ILE A 119 -35.93 7.16 44.30
CA ILE A 119 -35.43 6.03 43.52
C ILE A 119 -35.10 4.90 44.51
N HIS A 120 -35.69 3.72 44.29
CA HIS A 120 -35.33 2.54 45.08
C HIS A 120 -33.86 2.18 44.83
N PRO A 121 -33.05 1.89 45.88
CA PRO A 121 -31.60 1.66 45.71
C PRO A 121 -31.25 0.56 44.71
N LEU A 122 -32.02 -0.53 44.65
CA LEU A 122 -31.84 -1.60 43.68
C LEU A 122 -32.09 -1.12 42.22
N SER A 123 -33.08 -0.25 42.04
CA SER A 123 -33.35 0.33 40.69
C SER A 123 -32.24 1.27 40.25
N LEU A 124 -31.70 2.05 41.21
CA LEU A 124 -30.55 2.92 40.94
C LEU A 124 -29.31 2.08 40.59
N ALA A 125 -29.00 1.04 41.34
CA ALA A 125 -27.89 0.12 41.07
C ALA A 125 -28.03 -0.55 39.70
N GLY A 126 -29.24 -1.00 39.34
CA GLY A 126 -29.51 -1.56 38.03
C GLY A 126 -29.30 -0.55 36.86
N LEU A 127 -29.77 0.68 37.01
CA LEU A 127 -29.53 1.75 36.01
C LEU A 127 -28.05 2.08 35.88
N VAL A 128 -27.33 2.19 37.00
CA VAL A 128 -25.88 2.43 36.97
C VAL A 128 -25.15 1.28 36.25
N ALA A 129 -25.50 0.02 36.56
CA ALA A 129 -24.90 -1.14 35.88
C ALA A 129 -25.12 -1.11 34.36
N VAL A 130 -26.33 -0.79 33.91
CA VAL A 130 -26.65 -0.67 32.48
C VAL A 130 -25.91 0.52 31.86
N CYS A 131 -25.85 1.67 32.54
CA CYS A 131 -25.06 2.82 32.06
C CYS A 131 -23.58 2.45 31.92
N LEU A 132 -23.00 1.69 32.85
CA LEU A 132 -21.61 1.23 32.76
C LEU A 132 -21.37 0.29 31.60
N VAL A 133 -22.29 -0.64 31.33
CA VAL A 133 -22.19 -1.54 30.14
C VAL A 133 -22.27 -0.74 28.85
N ILE A 134 -23.20 0.21 28.75
CA ILE A 134 -23.34 1.04 27.56
C ILE A 134 -22.13 1.98 27.40
N ALA A 135 -21.70 2.63 28.49
CA ALA A 135 -20.48 3.46 28.47
C ALA A 135 -19.25 2.63 28.11
N GLY A 136 -19.15 1.39 28.59
CA GLY A 136 -18.12 0.44 28.20
C GLY A 136 -18.13 0.16 26.68
N GLY A 137 -19.31 -0.07 26.09
CA GLY A 137 -19.44 -0.25 24.63
C GLY A 137 -18.97 0.98 23.84
N HIS A 138 -19.38 2.19 24.26
CA HIS A 138 -18.89 3.43 23.64
C HIS A 138 -17.40 3.65 23.88
N GLY A 139 -16.87 3.24 25.05
CA GLY A 139 -15.45 3.28 25.37
C GLY A 139 -14.62 2.35 24.49
N VAL A 140 -15.11 1.14 24.21
CA VAL A 140 -14.47 0.20 23.28
C VAL A 140 -14.40 0.80 21.88
N VAL A 141 -15.50 1.38 21.38
CA VAL A 141 -15.51 2.07 20.08
C VAL A 141 -14.53 3.24 20.06
N ALA A 142 -14.47 4.02 21.14
CA ALA A 142 -13.55 5.15 21.24
C ALA A 142 -12.07 4.68 21.30
N TYR A 143 -11.77 3.62 22.05
CA TYR A 143 -10.44 3.05 22.15
C TYR A 143 -9.92 2.53 20.81
N TYR A 144 -10.68 1.64 20.15
CA TYR A 144 -10.28 1.12 18.84
C TYR A 144 -10.28 2.20 17.75
N GLY A 145 -11.19 3.17 17.83
CA GLY A 145 -11.20 4.32 16.94
C GLY A 145 -9.96 5.19 17.11
N ALA A 146 -9.54 5.47 18.35
CA ALA A 146 -8.32 6.24 18.63
C ALA A 146 -7.05 5.49 18.19
N GLU A 147 -6.99 4.16 18.41
CA GLU A 147 -5.88 3.33 17.93
C GLU A 147 -5.82 3.29 16.39
N PHE A 148 -6.97 3.19 15.75
CA PHE A 148 -7.06 3.26 14.29
C PHE A 148 -6.64 4.64 13.76
N GLN A 149 -7.07 5.73 14.41
CA GLN A 149 -6.64 7.09 14.05
C GLN A 149 -5.13 7.28 14.24
N SER A 150 -4.57 6.80 15.35
CA SER A 150 -3.13 6.80 15.60
C SER A 150 -2.36 6.04 14.51
N THR A 151 -2.90 4.91 14.05
CA THR A 151 -2.33 4.14 12.94
C THR A 151 -2.40 4.94 11.63
N LEU A 152 -3.55 5.54 11.33
CA LEU A 152 -3.69 6.36 10.12
C LEU A 152 -2.70 7.52 10.12
N SER A 153 -2.57 8.26 11.22
CA SER A 153 -1.62 9.38 11.29
C SER A 153 -0.17 8.90 11.14
N CYS A 154 0.23 7.77 11.74
CA CYS A 154 1.57 7.22 11.55
C CYS A 154 1.86 6.74 10.12
N VAL A 155 0.86 6.22 9.43
CA VAL A 155 0.98 5.70 8.04
C VAL A 155 0.94 6.84 7.02
N PHE A 156 0.00 7.79 7.19
CA PHE A 156 -0.32 8.82 6.20
C PHE A 156 0.33 10.19 6.47
N ASP A 157 1.05 10.33 7.58
CA ASP A 157 1.86 11.51 7.85
C ASP A 157 3.33 11.13 8.01
N PRO A 158 4.13 11.19 6.94
CA PRO A 158 5.54 10.83 6.98
C PRO A 158 6.38 11.76 7.86
N THR A 159 5.81 12.86 8.37
CA THR A 159 6.52 13.79 9.26
C THR A 159 6.58 13.29 10.71
N LEU A 160 5.71 12.35 11.12
CA LEU A 160 5.55 11.85 12.50
C LEU A 160 6.36 10.58 12.81
N THR A 161 7.29 10.17 11.98
CA THR A 161 7.98 8.88 12.06
C THR A 161 8.63 8.61 13.43
N ASP A 162 9.29 9.62 14.01
CA ASP A 162 10.04 9.43 15.27
C ASP A 162 9.15 9.16 16.49
N THR A 163 7.90 9.61 16.46
CA THR A 163 6.92 9.38 17.53
C THR A 163 6.20 8.04 17.38
N CYS A 164 6.14 7.48 16.20
CA CYS A 164 5.44 6.23 15.91
C CYS A 164 6.29 4.99 16.24
N ASP A 165 7.60 5.10 16.18
CA ASP A 165 8.53 4.01 16.49
C ASP A 165 8.73 3.81 18.01
N GLN A 166 8.50 4.84 18.83
CA GLN A 166 8.73 4.79 20.29
C GLN A 166 7.63 4.09 21.12
N SER A 167 6.47 3.78 20.54
CA SER A 167 5.35 3.20 21.29
C SER A 167 5.45 1.69 21.59
N ALA A 168 6.61 1.06 21.40
CA ALA A 168 6.80 -0.39 21.54
C ALA A 168 7.88 -0.82 22.55
N GLU A 169 8.47 0.08 23.33
CA GLU A 169 9.28 -0.33 24.48
C GLU A 169 8.38 -0.46 25.72
N SER A 170 8.03 -1.70 26.08
CA SER A 170 7.54 -2.03 27.42
C SER A 170 8.56 -1.53 28.44
N PRO A 171 8.14 -0.96 29.58
CA PRO A 171 9.07 -0.55 30.63
C PRO A 171 9.76 -1.78 31.20
N SER A 172 10.98 -2.03 30.75
CA SER A 172 11.87 -2.99 31.39
C SER A 172 12.35 -2.36 32.69
N ALA A 173 12.13 -3.08 33.78
CA ALA A 173 12.43 -2.66 35.15
C ALA A 173 13.85 -2.11 35.28
N THR A 174 13.93 -0.91 35.80
CA THR A 174 15.16 -0.21 36.20
C THR A 174 15.88 -1.00 37.29
N ALA A 175 17.00 -1.63 36.95
CA ALA A 175 17.97 -2.07 37.94
C ALA A 175 18.91 -0.89 38.25
N ALA A 176 18.83 -0.38 39.44
CA ALA A 176 19.74 0.62 39.98
C ALA A 176 21.14 0.00 40.14
N GLY A 177 22.15 0.59 39.56
CA GLY A 177 23.57 0.30 39.81
C GLY A 177 24.32 1.63 40.07
N PRO A 178 25.40 1.60 40.88
CA PRO A 178 25.77 2.73 41.74
C PRO A 178 26.64 3.79 41.02
N THR A 179 26.43 5.01 41.52
CA THR A 179 27.25 6.22 41.37
C THR A 179 28.73 5.98 41.68
N ASP A 180 29.62 6.38 40.79
CA ASP A 180 30.99 6.73 41.12
C ASP A 180 31.31 8.14 40.63
N THR A 181 31.61 8.98 41.60
CA THR A 181 32.06 10.36 41.49
C THR A 181 33.57 10.37 41.44
N THR A 182 34.17 11.00 40.41
CA THR A 182 35.50 11.65 40.58
C THR A 182 35.64 12.82 39.62
N GLY A 183 36.05 13.94 40.19
CA GLY A 183 36.02 15.25 39.57
C GLY A 183 37.30 15.72 38.86
N GLY A 184 37.08 16.77 38.14
CA GLY A 184 37.85 17.94 37.81
C GLY A 184 38.99 17.86 36.82
N PRO A 185 39.55 18.94 36.28
CA PRO A 185 39.11 20.30 36.38
C PRO A 185 38.91 21.06 35.05
N THR A 186 38.31 22.19 35.20
CA THR A 186 38.09 23.37 34.37
C THR A 186 39.27 23.81 33.47
N ASP A 187 38.96 24.09 32.20
CA ASP A 187 39.61 25.19 31.47
C ASP A 187 38.61 25.81 30.48
N THR A 188 38.35 27.11 30.75
CA THR A 188 37.58 28.02 29.92
C THR A 188 38.51 28.74 28.94
N PRO A 189 38.13 28.94 27.69
CA PRO A 189 38.40 30.23 27.04
C PRO A 189 37.13 30.91 26.51
N THR A 190 37.11 32.18 26.80
CA THR A 190 36.19 33.28 26.54
C THR A 190 35.95 33.54 25.03
N PRO A 191 34.85 34.20 24.65
CA PRO A 191 34.15 34.06 23.38
C PRO A 191 34.68 34.99 22.28
N GLY A 192 34.86 34.43 21.10
CA GLY A 192 34.90 35.16 19.84
C GLY A 192 33.49 35.31 19.29
N SER A 193 32.97 36.50 19.29
CA SER A 193 31.72 36.88 18.65
C SER A 193 31.85 36.71 17.13
N THR A 194 31.24 35.65 16.61
CA THR A 194 31.02 35.50 15.16
C THR A 194 29.53 35.59 14.90
N THR A 195 29.15 36.72 14.36
CA THR A 195 27.80 37.03 13.88
C THR A 195 27.36 35.93 12.91
N ALA A 196 26.34 35.16 13.28
CA ALA A 196 25.70 34.22 12.39
C ALA A 196 25.09 34.97 11.19
N PRO A 197 25.23 34.47 9.94
CA PRO A 197 24.51 35.03 8.80
C PRO A 197 23.00 34.96 9.07
N PRO A 198 22.20 35.91 8.56
CA PRO A 198 20.77 35.91 8.75
C PRO A 198 20.18 34.61 8.17
N LEU A 199 19.31 33.95 8.94
CA LEU A 199 18.50 32.81 8.46
C LEU A 199 17.88 33.24 7.13
N GLY A 200 18.28 32.55 6.06
CA GLY A 200 17.68 32.71 4.75
C GLY A 200 16.19 32.47 4.85
N THR A 201 15.43 33.30 4.15
CA THR A 201 13.99 33.17 3.96
C THR A 201 13.68 31.72 3.67
N PRO A 202 12.67 31.09 4.34
CA PRO A 202 12.29 29.71 4.03
C PRO A 202 11.99 29.61 2.53
N LEU A 203 12.62 28.66 1.85
CA LEU A 203 12.29 28.36 0.46
C LEU A 203 10.78 28.11 0.36
N PRO A 204 10.10 28.63 -0.69
CA PRO A 204 8.71 28.27 -0.93
C PRO A 204 8.61 26.77 -0.98
N THR A 205 7.72 26.22 -0.19
CA THR A 205 7.38 24.80 -0.19
C THR A 205 6.71 24.51 -1.54
N ALA A 206 7.51 24.16 -2.55
CA ALA A 206 6.99 23.60 -3.78
C ALA A 206 6.52 22.17 -3.45
N THR A 207 5.38 22.08 -2.78
CA THR A 207 4.63 20.84 -2.70
C THR A 207 4.20 20.51 -4.12
N MET A 208 4.52 19.29 -4.58
CA MET A 208 3.97 18.79 -5.83
C MET A 208 2.45 18.93 -5.79
N PRO A 209 1.80 19.38 -6.89
CA PRO A 209 0.36 19.56 -6.90
C PRO A 209 -0.33 18.25 -6.57
N GLU A 210 -1.31 18.30 -5.68
CA GLU A 210 -2.15 17.14 -5.38
C GLU A 210 -2.88 16.65 -6.63
N TRP A 211 -3.10 15.33 -6.70
CA TRP A 211 -3.86 14.75 -7.79
C TRP A 211 -5.30 15.28 -7.83
N ASN A 212 -5.73 15.73 -9.00
CA ASN A 212 -7.04 16.35 -9.23
C ASN A 212 -8.19 15.36 -9.51
N GLY A 213 -7.94 14.05 -9.41
CA GLY A 213 -8.93 12.99 -9.66
C GLY A 213 -9.13 12.61 -11.14
N THR A 214 -8.65 13.38 -12.09
CA THR A 214 -8.90 13.18 -13.53
C THR A 214 -7.64 13.08 -14.40
N SER A 215 -6.52 13.63 -13.94
CA SER A 215 -5.22 13.50 -14.59
C SER A 215 -4.61 12.13 -14.31
N ARG A 216 -3.58 11.78 -15.09
CA ARG A 216 -2.75 10.59 -14.85
C ARG A 216 -2.20 10.62 -13.43
N LEU A 217 -2.47 9.57 -12.67
CA LEU A 217 -2.01 9.40 -11.29
C LEU A 217 -0.70 8.62 -11.28
N ASN A 218 0.33 9.18 -10.66
CA ASN A 218 1.61 8.51 -10.49
C ASN A 218 1.92 8.35 -9.01
N ILE A 219 2.23 7.11 -8.59
CA ILE A 219 2.56 6.77 -7.20
C ILE A 219 3.91 6.07 -7.20
N LEU A 220 4.86 6.57 -6.42
CA LEU A 220 6.16 5.94 -6.23
C LEU A 220 6.07 4.87 -5.15
N LEU A 221 6.23 3.61 -5.53
CA LEU A 221 6.39 2.50 -4.60
C LEU A 221 7.86 2.33 -4.24
N ILE A 222 8.16 2.30 -2.94
CA ILE A 222 9.50 2.20 -2.39
C ILE A 222 9.58 0.96 -1.50
N GLY A 223 10.47 0.04 -1.84
CA GLY A 223 10.88 -1.04 -0.94
C GLY A 223 12.19 -0.66 -0.26
N ALA A 224 12.16 -0.50 1.08
CA ALA A 224 13.29 -0.04 1.84
C ALA A 224 13.96 -1.17 2.65
N ASP A 225 15.30 -1.25 2.56
CA ASP A 225 16.13 -1.96 3.54
C ASP A 225 16.51 -0.95 4.63
N GLN A 226 15.70 -0.92 5.67
CA GLN A 226 15.91 -0.04 6.81
C GLN A 226 16.71 -0.77 7.89
N ARG A 227 17.90 -0.24 8.20
CA ARG A 227 18.75 -0.75 9.28
C ARG A 227 18.95 0.33 10.33
N PRO A 228 18.08 0.42 11.35
CA PRO A 228 18.11 1.49 12.35
C PRO A 228 19.46 1.60 13.07
N LYS A 229 20.12 0.47 13.35
CA LYS A 229 21.43 0.44 14.01
C LYS A 229 22.56 1.01 13.17
N GLU A 230 22.46 0.98 11.84
CA GLU A 230 23.47 1.49 10.91
C GLU A 230 23.14 2.91 10.42
N GLY A 231 21.97 3.45 10.76
CA GLY A 231 21.49 4.75 10.30
C GLY A 231 21.28 4.83 8.79
N THR A 232 21.24 3.68 8.10
CA THR A 232 21.11 3.59 6.65
C THR A 232 19.67 3.29 6.24
N PHE A 233 19.23 3.94 5.17
CA PHE A 233 17.95 3.71 4.52
C PHE A 233 18.21 3.56 3.02
N ASN A 234 18.32 2.32 2.57
CA ASN A 234 18.56 2.02 1.16
C ASN A 234 17.25 1.67 0.46
N THR A 235 16.96 2.35 -0.62
CA THR A 235 15.79 2.07 -1.44
C THR A 235 16.13 1.01 -2.49
N ASP A 236 15.86 -0.25 -2.16
CA ASP A 236 16.19 -1.40 -3.01
C ASP A 236 15.17 -1.63 -4.13
N THR A 237 13.96 -1.12 -3.97
CA THR A 237 12.88 -1.15 -4.96
C THR A 237 12.36 0.25 -5.21
N LEU A 238 12.37 0.67 -6.47
CA LEU A 238 11.81 1.95 -6.93
C LEU A 238 10.94 1.67 -8.15
N ILE A 239 9.61 1.70 -7.95
CA ILE A 239 8.62 1.45 -9.00
C ILE A 239 7.64 2.62 -9.03
N VAL A 240 7.52 3.31 -10.16
CA VAL A 240 6.43 4.27 -10.36
C VAL A 240 5.26 3.56 -11.00
N VAL A 241 4.15 3.49 -10.28
CA VAL A 241 2.86 3.01 -10.80
C VAL A 241 2.13 4.21 -11.36
N SER A 242 1.86 4.18 -12.64
CA SER A 242 1.16 5.22 -13.37
C SER A 242 -0.20 4.70 -13.83
N ILE A 243 -1.25 5.43 -13.51
CA ILE A 243 -2.65 5.04 -13.76
C ILE A 243 -3.30 6.12 -14.60
N ASP A 244 -3.86 5.74 -15.73
CA ASP A 244 -4.75 6.62 -16.48
C ASP A 244 -6.21 6.36 -16.04
N PRO A 245 -6.85 7.30 -15.31
CA PRO A 245 -8.19 7.10 -14.79
C PRO A 245 -9.27 7.07 -15.88
N LYS A 246 -8.99 7.58 -17.08
CA LYS A 246 -9.91 7.61 -18.22
C LYS A 246 -9.96 6.26 -18.93
N THR A 247 -8.78 5.73 -19.28
CA THR A 247 -8.65 4.45 -20.00
C THR A 247 -8.57 3.26 -19.05
N ARG A 248 -8.34 3.49 -17.74
CA ARG A 248 -8.16 2.47 -16.69
C ARG A 248 -6.92 1.60 -16.93
N GLN A 249 -5.99 2.07 -17.73
CA GLN A 249 -4.72 1.41 -18.00
C GLN A 249 -3.72 1.72 -16.90
N VAL A 250 -2.84 0.78 -16.63
CA VAL A 250 -1.76 0.92 -15.65
C VAL A 250 -0.42 0.57 -16.31
N ALA A 251 0.58 1.39 -16.02
CA ALA A 251 1.97 1.11 -16.36
C ALA A 251 2.83 1.15 -15.10
N MET A 252 3.73 0.18 -14.95
CA MET A 252 4.71 0.13 -13.86
C MET A 252 6.11 0.38 -14.43
N PHE A 253 6.81 1.36 -13.88
CA PHE A 253 8.16 1.75 -14.31
C PHE A 253 9.15 1.45 -13.18
N SER A 254 9.99 0.43 -13.35
CA SER A 254 11.01 0.05 -12.37
C SER A 254 12.37 0.61 -12.77
N LEU A 255 13.03 1.30 -11.83
CA LEU A 255 14.40 1.77 -11.97
C LEU A 255 15.34 0.91 -11.12
N PRO A 256 16.40 0.33 -11.71
CA PRO A 256 17.40 -0.40 -10.95
C PRO A 256 18.07 0.48 -9.89
N ARG A 257 18.29 -0.06 -8.70
CA ARG A 257 18.86 0.67 -7.56
C ARG A 257 20.29 1.18 -7.77
N ASP A 258 21.05 0.52 -8.66
CA ASP A 258 22.43 0.86 -8.99
C ASP A 258 22.54 1.91 -10.13
N THR A 259 21.41 2.54 -10.51
CA THR A 259 21.39 3.62 -11.50
C THR A 259 22.07 4.86 -10.92
N VAL A 260 23.00 5.43 -11.69
CA VAL A 260 23.77 6.65 -11.35
C VAL A 260 23.44 7.76 -12.32
N ASP A 261 23.96 8.95 -12.05
CA ASP A 261 23.86 10.13 -12.94
C ASP A 261 22.42 10.47 -13.36
N VAL A 262 21.47 10.20 -12.44
CA VAL A 262 20.04 10.49 -12.62
C VAL A 262 19.82 12.01 -12.63
N PRO A 263 19.09 12.58 -13.61
CA PRO A 263 18.93 14.03 -13.72
C PRO A 263 18.24 14.63 -12.49
N ILE A 264 18.79 15.75 -12.01
CA ILE A 264 18.23 16.54 -10.91
C ILE A 264 17.31 17.62 -11.50
N PRO A 265 16.10 17.83 -10.95
CA PRO A 265 15.20 18.85 -11.43
C PRO A 265 15.80 20.26 -11.28
N PRO A 266 15.42 21.22 -12.15
CA PRO A 266 15.83 22.62 -12.01
C PRO A 266 15.44 23.18 -10.65
N GLY A 267 16.32 24.01 -10.07
CA GLY A 267 16.06 24.68 -8.80
C GLY A 267 17.16 24.41 -7.76
N PRO A 268 16.87 24.60 -6.47
CA PRO A 268 17.84 24.52 -5.38
C PRO A 268 18.62 23.21 -5.32
N ALA A 269 17.99 22.09 -5.64
CA ALA A 269 18.64 20.78 -5.66
C ALA A 269 19.85 20.70 -6.61
N ARG A 270 19.80 21.43 -7.76
CA ARG A 270 20.95 21.51 -8.69
C ARG A 270 22.15 22.25 -8.12
N SER A 271 21.93 23.22 -7.27
CA SER A 271 23.03 23.95 -6.61
C SER A 271 23.79 23.03 -5.63
N VAL A 272 23.12 22.02 -5.10
CA VAL A 272 23.67 21.08 -4.12
C VAL A 272 24.27 19.83 -4.77
N PHE A 273 23.55 19.23 -5.72
CA PHE A 273 23.88 17.93 -6.31
C PHE A 273 24.37 18.01 -7.76
N GLY A 274 24.38 19.19 -8.38
CA GLY A 274 24.67 19.35 -9.80
C GLY A 274 23.48 19.05 -10.70
N SER A 275 23.72 18.94 -12.01
CA SER A 275 22.69 18.64 -13.01
C SER A 275 22.19 17.19 -12.95
N ALA A 276 22.99 16.30 -12.34
CA ALA A 276 22.67 14.88 -12.15
C ALA A 276 23.17 14.41 -10.78
N TYR A 277 22.47 13.47 -10.17
CA TYR A 277 22.88 12.81 -8.94
C TYR A 277 23.95 11.75 -9.24
N ALA A 278 25.19 12.05 -8.90
CA ALA A 278 26.35 11.20 -9.22
C ALA A 278 26.37 9.87 -8.46
N GLY A 279 25.73 9.79 -7.29
CA GLY A 279 25.61 8.55 -6.51
C GLY A 279 24.61 7.55 -7.10
N LYS A 280 24.60 6.33 -6.58
CA LYS A 280 23.54 5.36 -6.89
C LYS A 280 22.21 5.84 -6.34
N ILE A 281 21.14 5.68 -7.12
CA ILE A 281 19.81 6.20 -6.78
C ILE A 281 19.29 5.68 -5.43
N ASN A 282 19.66 4.47 -5.03
CA ASN A 282 19.27 3.88 -3.74
C ASN A 282 19.80 4.65 -2.51
N SER A 283 20.85 5.47 -2.67
CA SER A 283 21.42 6.31 -1.61
C SER A 283 20.83 7.71 -1.55
N LEU A 284 20.02 8.10 -2.54
CA LEU A 284 19.50 9.47 -2.65
C LEU A 284 18.68 9.88 -1.42
N TRP A 285 17.82 9.00 -0.92
CA TRP A 285 17.00 9.27 0.26
C TRP A 285 17.88 9.70 1.45
N THR A 286 18.89 8.89 1.78
CA THR A 286 19.81 9.13 2.90
C THR A 286 20.59 10.45 2.70
N ASN A 287 21.08 10.69 1.49
CA ASN A 287 21.87 11.90 1.20
C ASN A 287 21.02 13.18 1.15
N ALA A 288 19.75 13.07 0.81
CA ALA A 288 18.84 14.21 0.71
C ALA A 288 18.16 14.57 2.03
N ARG A 289 17.97 13.63 2.98
CA ARG A 289 17.16 13.84 4.19
C ARG A 289 17.61 15.05 5.04
N ASN A 290 18.89 15.32 5.08
CA ASN A 290 19.47 16.41 5.87
C ASN A 290 19.75 17.69 5.05
N ARG A 291 19.34 17.76 3.77
CA ARG A 291 19.59 18.87 2.85
C ARG A 291 18.34 19.73 2.67
N SER A 292 18.02 20.55 3.71
CA SER A 292 16.90 21.50 3.65
C SER A 292 17.09 22.60 2.62
N ASP A 293 18.31 22.80 2.14
CA ASP A 293 18.70 23.68 1.07
C ASP A 293 18.43 23.12 -0.33
N ALA A 294 18.15 21.81 -0.45
CA ALA A 294 17.91 21.15 -1.74
C ALA A 294 16.45 20.75 -1.96
N PHE A 295 15.82 20.14 -0.95
CA PHE A 295 14.47 19.61 -1.07
C PHE A 295 13.57 20.04 0.10
N PRO A 296 12.25 20.23 -0.15
CA PRO A 296 11.29 20.63 0.88
C PRO A 296 10.99 19.49 1.86
N GLY A 297 10.44 19.84 3.03
CA GLY A 297 10.02 18.92 4.08
C GLY A 297 10.98 18.86 5.27
N ASN A 298 10.62 18.07 6.28
CA ASN A 298 11.49 17.78 7.43
C ASN A 298 12.45 16.61 7.14
N SER A 299 13.28 16.21 8.11
CA SER A 299 14.25 15.11 7.94
C SER A 299 13.59 13.76 7.58
N ASN A 300 12.34 13.54 7.94
CA ASN A 300 11.62 12.29 7.68
C ASN A 300 10.98 12.26 6.29
N SER A 301 10.46 13.39 5.81
CA SER A 301 9.75 13.49 4.52
C SER A 301 10.66 13.90 3.35
N ARG A 302 11.76 14.63 3.63
CA ARG A 302 12.62 15.23 2.60
C ARG A 302 13.26 14.21 1.65
N GLY A 303 13.70 13.06 2.18
CA GLY A 303 14.25 11.98 1.36
C GLY A 303 13.24 11.42 0.35
N PHE A 304 11.98 11.29 0.74
CA PHE A 304 10.90 10.86 -0.16
C PHE A 304 10.58 11.93 -1.20
N ASN A 305 10.56 13.21 -0.80
CA ASN A 305 10.36 14.33 -1.72
C ASN A 305 11.50 14.42 -2.76
N ALA A 306 12.73 14.12 -2.36
CA ALA A 306 13.86 14.04 -3.26
C ALA A 306 13.68 12.91 -4.30
N LEU A 307 13.29 11.70 -3.86
CA LEU A 307 13.03 10.59 -4.77
C LEU A 307 11.90 10.90 -5.76
N LYS A 308 10.77 11.46 -5.28
CA LYS A 308 9.66 11.87 -6.16
C LYS A 308 10.11 12.89 -7.21
N ALA A 309 10.86 13.92 -6.78
CA ALA A 309 11.33 14.99 -7.66
C ALA A 309 12.34 14.49 -8.71
N VAL A 310 13.32 13.68 -8.30
CA VAL A 310 14.36 13.16 -9.19
C VAL A 310 13.82 12.12 -10.17
N LEU A 311 12.96 11.19 -9.73
CA LEU A 311 12.29 10.25 -10.62
C LEU A 311 11.28 10.94 -11.53
N GLY A 312 10.61 11.99 -11.04
CA GLY A 312 9.74 12.84 -11.84
C GLY A 312 10.51 13.51 -12.99
N GLU A 313 11.68 14.08 -12.70
CA GLU A 313 12.56 14.67 -13.71
C GLU A 313 13.06 13.61 -14.71
N LEU A 314 13.48 12.42 -14.21
CA LEU A 314 13.93 11.33 -15.08
C LEU A 314 12.85 10.90 -16.06
N TYR A 315 11.62 10.74 -15.58
CA TYR A 315 10.49 10.19 -16.36
C TYR A 315 9.70 11.25 -17.14
N GLY A 316 9.85 12.52 -16.80
CA GLY A 316 9.01 13.61 -17.31
C GLY A 316 7.57 13.50 -16.78
N LEU A 317 7.40 13.14 -15.51
CA LEU A 317 6.12 12.94 -14.83
C LEU A 317 6.06 13.73 -13.52
N ASP A 318 4.86 14.19 -13.17
CA ASP A 318 4.57 14.62 -11.81
C ASP A 318 4.26 13.37 -10.96
N ILE A 319 4.99 13.19 -9.86
CA ILE A 319 4.80 12.10 -8.91
C ILE A 319 4.33 12.70 -7.58
N PRO A 320 3.00 12.89 -7.39
CA PRO A 320 2.48 13.54 -6.18
C PRO A 320 2.66 12.72 -4.93
N TYR A 321 2.57 11.38 -5.03
CA TYR A 321 2.51 10.50 -3.88
C TYR A 321 3.57 9.41 -3.90
N PHE A 322 3.93 8.94 -2.69
CA PHE A 322 4.71 7.73 -2.51
C PHE A 322 4.03 6.75 -1.56
N VAL A 323 4.46 5.51 -1.64
CA VAL A 323 4.15 4.42 -0.70
C VAL A 323 5.46 3.70 -0.39
N GLU A 324 5.86 3.70 0.87
CA GLU A 324 7.04 2.97 1.35
C GLU A 324 6.60 1.77 2.17
N VAL A 325 7.27 0.64 1.93
CA VAL A 325 7.08 -0.62 2.67
C VAL A 325 8.45 -1.17 3.04
N ASN A 326 8.69 -1.40 4.33
CA ASN A 326 9.87 -2.13 4.78
C ASN A 326 9.67 -3.65 4.73
N PHE A 327 10.72 -4.42 4.99
CA PHE A 327 10.69 -5.88 4.86
C PHE A 327 9.69 -6.56 5.80
N ASP A 328 9.62 -6.11 7.04
CA ASP A 328 8.68 -6.67 8.04
C ASP A 328 7.23 -6.39 7.64
N GLY A 329 6.97 -5.17 7.16
CA GLY A 329 5.65 -4.79 6.66
C GLY A 329 5.22 -5.60 5.46
N PHE A 330 6.12 -5.81 4.52
CA PHE A 330 5.86 -6.65 3.36
C PHE A 330 5.49 -8.08 3.77
N GLN A 331 6.28 -8.70 4.66
CA GLN A 331 5.99 -10.06 5.15
C GLN A 331 4.64 -10.12 5.85
N ASN A 332 4.38 -9.18 6.76
CA ASN A 332 3.13 -9.13 7.52
C ASN A 332 1.90 -8.91 6.62
N ILE A 333 1.99 -8.09 5.58
CA ILE A 333 0.91 -7.90 4.61
C ILE A 333 0.61 -9.21 3.89
N VAL A 334 1.64 -9.87 3.34
CA VAL A 334 1.50 -11.14 2.62
C VAL A 334 0.92 -12.23 3.54
N ASP A 335 1.41 -12.35 4.78
CA ASP A 335 0.92 -13.36 5.72
C ASP A 335 -0.54 -13.07 6.16
N THR A 336 -0.91 -11.79 6.31
CA THR A 336 -2.28 -11.39 6.68
C THR A 336 -3.32 -11.77 5.62
N ILE A 337 -2.96 -11.71 4.32
CA ILE A 337 -3.84 -12.17 3.24
C ILE A 337 -3.83 -13.69 3.05
N GLY A 338 -3.01 -14.39 3.81
CA GLY A 338 -2.88 -15.85 3.78
C GLY A 338 -1.82 -16.37 2.82
N GLY A 339 -0.78 -15.58 2.54
CA GLY A 339 0.26 -15.89 1.55
C GLY A 339 -0.12 -15.44 0.14
N VAL A 340 0.81 -15.65 -0.80
CA VAL A 340 0.60 -15.35 -2.23
C VAL A 340 0.97 -16.55 -3.09
N THR A 341 0.17 -16.82 -4.11
CA THR A 341 0.45 -17.86 -5.10
C THR A 341 1.07 -17.21 -6.33
N ILE A 342 2.29 -17.61 -6.65
CA ILE A 342 3.09 -17.01 -7.73
C ILE A 342 3.48 -18.11 -8.71
N ASN A 343 3.25 -17.87 -10.01
CA ASN A 343 3.81 -18.71 -11.06
C ASN A 343 5.28 -18.28 -11.29
N VAL A 344 6.20 -19.06 -10.74
CA VAL A 344 7.65 -18.87 -10.86
C VAL A 344 8.08 -19.31 -12.26
N GLN A 345 8.38 -18.38 -13.15
CA GLN A 345 8.74 -18.69 -14.54
C GLN A 345 10.11 -19.36 -14.67
N ASN A 346 11.11 -18.87 -13.91
CA ASN A 346 12.46 -19.43 -13.89
C ASN A 346 12.85 -19.77 -12.46
N PRO A 347 13.50 -20.92 -12.21
CA PRO A 347 13.94 -21.26 -10.86
C PRO A 347 14.91 -20.21 -10.34
N VAL A 348 14.79 -19.89 -9.06
CA VAL A 348 15.68 -18.94 -8.38
C VAL A 348 16.67 -19.71 -7.53
N LEU A 349 17.96 -19.53 -7.81
CA LEU A 349 19.05 -20.03 -7.02
C LEU A 349 19.88 -18.85 -6.51
N ASP A 350 20.09 -18.77 -5.19
CA ASP A 350 20.92 -17.72 -4.58
C ASP A 350 21.75 -18.35 -3.45
N ASP A 351 23.03 -18.56 -3.72
CA ASP A 351 23.96 -19.19 -2.76
C ASP A 351 24.50 -18.20 -1.70
N HIS A 352 24.18 -16.91 -1.85
CA HIS A 352 24.67 -15.83 -0.99
C HIS A 352 23.55 -14.93 -0.45
N TYR A 353 22.36 -15.48 -0.30
CA TYR A 353 21.25 -14.72 0.26
C TYR A 353 21.51 -14.35 1.72
N PRO A 354 21.44 -13.07 2.12
CA PRO A 354 21.69 -12.65 3.50
C PRO A 354 20.47 -12.97 4.37
N GLY A 355 20.41 -14.16 4.93
CA GLY A 355 19.25 -14.64 5.71
C GLY A 355 19.64 -15.55 6.88
N GLY A 356 20.91 -15.82 7.08
CA GLY A 356 21.40 -16.63 8.21
C GLY A 356 21.62 -15.81 9.48
N PRO A 357 21.89 -16.49 10.62
CA PRO A 357 22.23 -15.84 11.87
C PRO A 357 23.42 -14.88 11.69
N ASN A 358 23.37 -13.71 12.35
CA ASN A 358 24.41 -12.67 12.27
C ASN A 358 24.72 -12.17 10.85
N GLY A 359 23.74 -12.24 9.92
CA GLY A 359 23.95 -11.83 8.54
C GLY A 359 24.68 -12.82 7.66
N ALA A 360 24.86 -14.06 8.10
CA ALA A 360 25.46 -15.13 7.30
C ALA A 360 24.64 -15.39 6.04
N SER A 361 25.36 -15.77 4.97
CA SER A 361 24.70 -16.17 3.72
C SER A 361 24.09 -17.56 3.86
N ILE A 362 22.90 -17.73 3.29
CA ILE A 362 22.22 -19.02 3.15
C ILE A 362 21.98 -19.30 1.67
N ARG A 363 21.91 -20.58 1.34
CA ARG A 363 21.51 -21.03 0.01
C ARG A 363 19.99 -21.04 -0.10
N VAL A 364 19.46 -20.34 -1.10
CA VAL A 364 18.03 -20.31 -1.45
C VAL A 364 17.83 -21.02 -2.78
N TYR A 365 16.82 -21.89 -2.83
CA TYR A 365 16.34 -22.49 -4.07
C TYR A 365 14.82 -22.43 -4.13
N ILE A 366 14.28 -21.80 -5.19
CA ILE A 366 12.85 -21.75 -5.46
C ILE A 366 12.61 -22.35 -6.85
N PRO A 367 11.91 -23.50 -6.94
CA PRO A 367 11.68 -24.16 -8.22
C PRO A 367 10.73 -23.35 -9.11
N ALA A 368 10.79 -23.60 -10.42
CA ALA A 368 9.81 -23.08 -11.38
C ALA A 368 8.42 -23.72 -11.15
N GLY A 369 7.38 -23.05 -11.64
CA GLY A 369 6.00 -23.47 -11.51
C GLY A 369 5.22 -22.69 -10.47
N VAL A 370 3.98 -23.11 -10.21
CA VAL A 370 3.09 -22.45 -9.27
C VAL A 370 3.51 -22.76 -7.83
N GLN A 371 3.85 -21.71 -7.08
CA GLN A 371 4.31 -21.78 -5.69
C GLN A 371 3.40 -20.95 -4.81
N HIS A 372 2.89 -21.51 -3.71
CA HIS A 372 2.25 -20.73 -2.65
C HIS A 372 3.33 -20.32 -1.63
N MET A 373 3.48 -19.02 -1.41
CA MET A 373 4.57 -18.43 -0.62
C MET A 373 4.01 -17.69 0.59
N THR A 374 4.61 -17.93 1.76
CA THR A 374 4.47 -17.07 2.94
C THR A 374 5.11 -15.71 2.69
N GLY A 375 4.89 -14.73 3.59
CA GLY A 375 5.53 -13.42 3.50
C GLY A 375 7.05 -13.50 3.44
N ALA A 376 7.66 -14.37 4.28
CA ALA A 376 9.10 -14.59 4.27
C ALA A 376 9.60 -15.19 2.94
N GLN A 377 8.88 -16.18 2.39
CA GLN A 377 9.25 -16.81 1.11
C GLN A 377 9.07 -15.84 -0.07
N ALA A 378 7.99 -15.06 -0.08
CA ALA A 378 7.74 -14.03 -1.08
C ALA A 378 8.81 -12.92 -1.04
N LEU A 379 9.26 -12.53 0.17
CA LEU A 379 10.37 -11.58 0.34
C LEU A 379 11.68 -12.14 -0.22
N ILE A 380 12.00 -13.40 0.09
CA ILE A 380 13.17 -14.09 -0.46
C ILE A 380 13.11 -14.11 -1.99
N TYR A 381 11.96 -14.48 -2.58
CA TYR A 381 11.73 -14.48 -4.02
C TYR A 381 11.96 -13.11 -4.66
N ALA A 382 11.44 -12.04 -4.04
CA ALA A 382 11.57 -10.68 -4.52
C ALA A 382 12.98 -10.08 -4.37
N ARG A 383 13.82 -10.62 -3.44
CA ARG A 383 15.15 -10.06 -3.10
C ARG A 383 16.33 -10.84 -3.67
N SER A 384 16.19 -12.14 -3.93
CA SER A 384 17.29 -13.00 -4.41
C SER A 384 17.92 -12.47 -5.69
N ARG A 385 19.27 -12.55 -5.82
CA ARG A 385 20.02 -11.88 -6.88
C ARG A 385 21.06 -12.74 -7.60
N HIS A 386 21.72 -13.68 -6.89
CA HIS A 386 23.01 -14.25 -7.32
C HIS A 386 23.03 -15.01 -8.66
N THR A 387 21.91 -15.58 -9.09
CA THR A 387 21.83 -16.27 -10.38
C THR A 387 20.94 -15.56 -11.39
N SER A 388 20.49 -14.35 -11.07
CA SER A 388 19.57 -13.58 -11.91
C SER A 388 20.03 -12.13 -12.05
N SER A 389 19.65 -11.50 -13.16
CA SER A 389 19.91 -10.08 -13.41
C SER A 389 19.05 -9.18 -12.51
N ASP A 390 19.41 -7.90 -12.41
CA ASP A 390 18.54 -6.89 -11.79
C ASP A 390 17.19 -6.74 -12.52
N PHE A 391 17.16 -7.09 -13.82
CA PHE A 391 15.93 -7.17 -14.62
C PHE A 391 15.00 -8.25 -14.06
N ASP A 392 15.49 -9.47 -13.88
CA ASP A 392 14.69 -10.59 -13.34
C ASP A 392 14.17 -10.27 -11.93
N ARG A 393 14.99 -9.61 -11.09
CA ARG A 393 14.57 -9.17 -9.77
C ARG A 393 13.41 -8.16 -9.85
N ALA A 394 13.51 -7.15 -10.71
CA ALA A 394 12.46 -6.16 -10.86
C ALA A 394 11.16 -6.77 -11.40
N GLN A 395 11.25 -7.72 -12.34
CA GLN A 395 10.08 -8.49 -12.80
C GLN A 395 9.45 -9.32 -11.68
N ARG A 396 10.27 -9.99 -10.85
CA ARG A 396 9.75 -10.73 -9.69
C ARG A 396 9.03 -9.82 -8.71
N GLN A 397 9.56 -8.63 -8.42
CA GLN A 397 8.90 -7.64 -7.56
C GLN A 397 7.55 -7.21 -8.11
N GLN A 398 7.48 -6.89 -9.40
CA GLN A 398 6.21 -6.53 -10.05
C GLN A 398 5.21 -7.68 -10.01
N ARG A 399 5.65 -8.91 -10.26
CA ARG A 399 4.80 -10.11 -10.20
C ARG A 399 4.22 -10.35 -8.81
N VAL A 400 5.02 -10.16 -7.76
CA VAL A 400 4.54 -10.24 -6.37
C VAL A 400 3.46 -9.20 -6.10
N ILE A 401 3.65 -7.94 -6.54
CA ILE A 401 2.66 -6.86 -6.37
C ILE A 401 1.33 -7.23 -7.05
N LEU A 402 1.40 -7.76 -8.27
CA LEU A 402 0.20 -8.22 -9.00
C LEU A 402 -0.49 -9.36 -8.27
N SER A 403 0.27 -10.37 -7.81
CA SER A 403 -0.27 -11.51 -7.08
C SER A 403 -0.93 -11.10 -5.76
N ILE A 404 -0.35 -10.17 -5.01
CA ILE A 404 -0.98 -9.60 -3.80
C ILE A 404 -2.33 -8.98 -4.17
N ARG A 405 -2.37 -8.14 -5.21
CA ARG A 405 -3.61 -7.46 -5.62
C ARG A 405 -4.69 -8.46 -6.05
N GLU A 406 -4.34 -9.47 -6.84
CA GLU A 406 -5.30 -10.46 -7.38
C GLU A 406 -5.86 -11.38 -6.30
N GLN A 407 -5.06 -11.70 -5.29
CA GLN A 407 -5.40 -12.70 -4.28
C GLN A 407 -5.86 -12.09 -2.95
N THR A 408 -5.91 -10.77 -2.82
CA THR A 408 -6.40 -10.11 -1.62
C THR A 408 -7.92 -10.35 -1.47
N ASP A 409 -8.29 -11.13 -0.45
CA ASP A 409 -9.68 -11.39 -0.07
C ASP A 409 -10.12 -10.35 0.99
N PRO A 410 -11.12 -9.50 0.70
CA PRO A 410 -11.63 -8.52 1.66
C PRO A 410 -12.14 -9.15 2.98
N ALA A 411 -12.63 -10.40 2.95
CA ALA A 411 -13.09 -11.09 4.15
C ALA A 411 -11.92 -11.46 5.07
N LYS A 412 -10.80 -11.94 4.52
CA LYS A 412 -9.58 -12.23 5.28
C LYS A 412 -8.96 -10.96 5.87
N VAL A 413 -8.92 -9.87 5.10
CA VAL A 413 -8.46 -8.57 5.58
C VAL A 413 -9.28 -8.10 6.79
N ARG A 414 -10.61 -8.23 6.71
CA ARG A 414 -11.51 -7.87 7.82
C ARG A 414 -11.28 -8.74 9.07
N ALA A 415 -11.10 -10.05 8.90
CA ALA A 415 -10.87 -10.97 10.00
C ALA A 415 -9.57 -10.69 10.75
N ASN A 416 -8.55 -10.19 10.06
CA ASN A 416 -7.22 -9.92 10.61
C ASN A 416 -6.91 -8.41 10.74
N LEU A 417 -7.94 -7.56 10.78
CA LEU A 417 -7.81 -6.10 10.72
C LEU A 417 -6.87 -5.53 11.80
N THR A 418 -6.99 -6.00 13.04
CA THR A 418 -6.15 -5.51 14.15
C THR A 418 -4.67 -5.83 13.94
N GLN A 419 -4.35 -7.03 13.46
CA GLN A 419 -2.98 -7.43 13.15
C GLN A 419 -2.42 -6.62 11.97
N LEU A 420 -3.24 -6.41 10.94
CA LEU A 420 -2.87 -5.60 9.78
C LEU A 420 -2.59 -4.15 10.18
N LEU A 421 -3.44 -3.53 11.00
CA LEU A 421 -3.23 -2.16 11.48
C LEU A 421 -1.93 -2.02 12.29
N THR A 422 -1.65 -2.99 13.16
CA THR A 422 -0.40 -3.00 13.95
C THR A 422 0.83 -3.15 13.05
N ALA A 423 0.76 -4.02 12.04
CA ALA A 423 1.82 -4.21 11.07
C ALA A 423 2.05 -2.97 10.20
N LEU A 424 0.99 -2.34 9.72
CA LEU A 424 1.05 -1.13 8.89
C LEU A 424 1.68 0.04 9.64
N LYS A 425 1.33 0.26 10.91
CA LYS A 425 1.82 1.38 11.72
C LYS A 425 3.35 1.48 11.75
N LYS A 426 4.05 0.33 11.79
CA LYS A 426 5.53 0.26 11.90
C LYS A 426 6.25 0.14 10.57
N SER A 427 5.54 -0.21 9.51
CA SER A 427 6.16 -0.80 8.33
C SER A 427 5.69 -0.19 7.01
N PHE A 428 4.79 0.77 7.07
CA PHE A 428 4.16 1.37 5.91
C PHE A 428 4.06 2.89 6.08
N LYS A 429 4.53 3.66 5.10
CA LYS A 429 4.48 5.13 5.10
C LYS A 429 4.02 5.64 3.75
N THR A 430 3.19 6.68 3.77
CA THR A 430 2.72 7.34 2.56
C THR A 430 2.36 8.81 2.83
N ASP A 431 2.43 9.64 1.81
CA ASP A 431 1.92 11.01 1.82
C ASP A 431 0.59 11.16 1.06
N ILE A 432 -0.08 10.03 0.77
CA ILE A 432 -1.43 10.07 0.20
C ILE A 432 -2.39 10.61 1.26
N PRO A 433 -3.09 11.74 1.01
CA PRO A 433 -4.08 12.24 1.97
C PRO A 433 -5.20 11.23 2.21
N VAL A 434 -5.63 11.09 3.47
CA VAL A 434 -6.67 10.12 3.86
C VAL A 434 -7.99 10.38 3.12
N ASP A 435 -8.32 11.63 2.83
CA ASP A 435 -9.51 12.03 2.06
C ASP A 435 -9.49 11.59 0.59
N LYS A 436 -8.32 11.25 0.03
CA LYS A 436 -8.18 10.68 -1.32
C LYS A 436 -8.41 9.17 -1.38
N LEU A 437 -8.38 8.47 -0.25
CA LEU A 437 -8.54 7.01 -0.21
C LEU A 437 -9.82 6.50 -0.86
N PRO A 438 -11.02 7.12 -0.64
CA PRO A 438 -12.24 6.68 -1.31
C PRO A 438 -12.13 6.70 -2.83
N ALA A 439 -11.56 7.78 -3.39
CA ALA A 439 -11.36 7.92 -4.83
C ALA A 439 -10.36 6.88 -5.38
N LEU A 440 -9.26 6.64 -4.65
CA LEU A 440 -8.24 5.65 -5.03
C LEU A 440 -8.78 4.22 -4.98
N ILE A 441 -9.55 3.87 -3.96
CA ILE A 441 -10.21 2.56 -3.85
C ILE A 441 -11.22 2.37 -4.99
N SER A 442 -12.05 3.39 -5.28
CA SER A 442 -12.98 3.36 -6.40
C SER A 442 -12.25 3.23 -7.75
N LEU A 443 -11.11 3.89 -7.93
CA LEU A 443 -10.30 3.76 -9.13
C LEU A 443 -9.70 2.35 -9.23
N SER A 444 -9.10 1.85 -8.14
CA SER A 444 -8.45 0.53 -8.12
C SER A 444 -9.39 -0.62 -8.45
N SER A 445 -10.65 -0.55 -8.02
CA SER A 445 -11.67 -1.57 -8.31
C SER A 445 -12.07 -1.65 -9.80
N LYS A 446 -11.76 -0.61 -10.57
CA LYS A 446 -12.08 -0.51 -12.01
C LYS A 446 -10.90 -0.90 -12.91
N ILE A 447 -9.71 -1.12 -12.35
CA ILE A 447 -8.51 -1.48 -13.11
C ILE A 447 -8.57 -2.95 -13.48
N ASP A 448 -8.34 -3.22 -14.77
CA ASP A 448 -8.17 -4.56 -15.30
C ASP A 448 -6.69 -4.98 -15.17
N THR A 449 -6.42 -5.98 -14.32
CA THR A 449 -5.06 -6.46 -14.06
C THR A 449 -4.39 -7.08 -15.28
N SER A 450 -5.17 -7.64 -16.22
CA SER A 450 -4.65 -8.20 -17.47
C SER A 450 -4.04 -7.14 -18.39
N LYS A 451 -4.40 -5.84 -18.19
CA LYS A 451 -3.93 -4.70 -18.98
C LYS A 451 -2.85 -3.87 -18.28
N ILE A 452 -2.18 -4.43 -17.29
CA ILE A 452 -1.05 -3.79 -16.63
C ILE A 452 0.21 -4.03 -17.42
N ARG A 453 0.90 -2.94 -17.78
CA ARG A 453 2.17 -2.96 -18.52
C ARG A 453 3.34 -2.74 -17.61
N SER A 454 4.37 -3.53 -17.78
CA SER A 454 5.57 -3.52 -16.94
C SER A 454 6.79 -3.12 -17.76
N TYR A 455 7.48 -2.08 -17.28
CA TYR A 455 8.73 -1.60 -17.88
C TYR A 455 9.84 -1.65 -16.83
N VAL A 456 10.97 -2.25 -17.19
CA VAL A 456 12.17 -2.26 -16.37
C VAL A 456 13.29 -1.55 -17.13
N PHE A 457 13.81 -0.47 -16.57
CA PHE A 457 14.79 0.39 -17.25
C PHE A 457 16.22 -0.10 -17.06
N THR A 458 16.56 -1.19 -17.74
CA THR A 458 17.88 -1.83 -17.67
C THR A 458 18.66 -1.74 -19.00
N PRO A 459 20.00 -1.89 -18.93
CA PRO A 459 20.83 -2.09 -20.12
C PRO A 459 20.45 -3.36 -20.88
N PRO A 460 20.77 -3.43 -22.17
CA PRO A 460 21.35 -2.35 -23.00
C PRO A 460 20.30 -1.37 -23.54
N ARG A 461 19.01 -1.66 -23.36
CA ARG A 461 17.91 -0.91 -23.98
C ARG A 461 17.77 0.50 -23.42
N TYR A 462 17.85 0.65 -22.11
CA TYR A 462 17.57 1.92 -21.43
C TYR A 462 18.80 2.56 -20.80
N GLY A 463 19.98 2.10 -21.18
CA GLY A 463 21.23 2.64 -20.66
C GLY A 463 22.43 1.77 -20.95
N SER A 464 23.53 2.07 -20.33
CA SER A 464 24.76 1.29 -20.34
C SER A 464 25.13 0.85 -18.92
N GLU A 465 25.86 -0.24 -18.80
CA GLU A 465 26.39 -0.72 -17.53
C GLU A 465 27.91 -0.70 -17.53
N GLY A 466 28.50 -0.58 -16.35
CA GLY A 466 29.94 -0.60 -16.18
C GLY A 466 30.35 -0.69 -14.73
N THR A 467 31.65 -0.66 -14.48
CA THR A 467 32.23 -0.62 -13.14
C THR A 467 33.27 0.50 -13.08
N ASP A 468 33.18 1.35 -12.08
CA ASP A 468 34.13 2.40 -11.79
C ASP A 468 34.42 2.47 -10.28
N ASN A 469 34.93 3.61 -9.79
CA ASN A 469 35.20 3.82 -8.35
C ASN A 469 33.93 3.76 -7.46
N ARG A 470 32.73 3.86 -8.06
CA ARG A 470 31.42 3.68 -7.40
C ARG A 470 30.98 2.20 -7.37
N GLY A 471 31.78 1.29 -7.89
CA GLY A 471 31.44 -0.11 -8.12
C GLY A 471 30.63 -0.33 -9.39
N TYR A 472 29.85 -1.42 -9.44
CA TYR A 472 28.89 -1.67 -10.54
C TYR A 472 27.85 -0.55 -10.62
N ARG A 473 27.59 -0.05 -11.82
CA ARG A 473 26.67 1.06 -12.08
C ARG A 473 25.91 0.91 -13.38
N ILE A 474 24.79 1.59 -13.47
CA ILE A 474 23.95 1.70 -14.66
C ILE A 474 23.80 3.18 -14.99
N GLU A 475 24.21 3.61 -16.18
CA GLU A 475 23.97 4.96 -16.71
C GLU A 475 22.68 4.96 -17.53
N PRO A 476 21.66 5.78 -17.17
CA PRO A 476 20.37 5.76 -17.84
C PRO A 476 20.38 6.53 -19.16
N ASN A 477 19.74 5.98 -20.18
CA ASN A 477 19.39 6.72 -21.38
C ASN A 477 18.10 7.52 -21.14
N VAL A 478 18.24 8.72 -20.60
CA VAL A 478 17.12 9.58 -20.18
C VAL A 478 16.12 9.84 -21.30
N SER A 479 16.61 10.11 -22.52
CA SER A 479 15.73 10.37 -23.67
C SER A 479 14.85 9.17 -23.99
N ARG A 480 15.42 7.97 -24.02
CA ARG A 480 14.69 6.74 -24.31
C ARG A 480 13.71 6.38 -23.21
N ILE A 481 14.09 6.57 -21.95
CA ILE A 481 13.22 6.36 -20.80
C ILE A 481 12.00 7.28 -20.91
N ARG A 482 12.20 8.59 -21.10
CA ARG A 482 11.11 9.57 -21.26
C ARG A 482 10.18 9.23 -22.41
N GLN A 483 10.74 8.84 -23.56
CA GLN A 483 9.96 8.45 -24.71
C GLN A 483 9.08 7.22 -24.42
N THR A 484 9.63 6.20 -23.75
CA THR A 484 8.88 5.01 -23.32
C THR A 484 7.76 5.38 -22.35
N VAL A 485 8.03 6.20 -21.34
CA VAL A 485 7.03 6.66 -20.36
C VAL A 485 5.91 7.48 -21.02
N ALA A 486 6.25 8.36 -21.96
CA ALA A 486 5.28 9.17 -22.70
C ALA A 486 4.37 8.33 -23.62
N ASN A 487 4.86 7.19 -24.09
CA ASN A 487 4.13 6.31 -25.00
C ASN A 487 3.47 5.11 -24.28
N ALA A 488 3.62 4.98 -22.98
CA ALA A 488 3.19 3.80 -22.23
C ALA A 488 1.68 3.47 -22.33
N PHE A 489 0.84 4.46 -22.68
CA PHE A 489 -0.62 4.28 -22.86
C PHE A 489 -1.08 4.43 -24.32
N LYS A 490 -0.15 4.61 -25.26
CA LYS A 490 -0.48 4.59 -26.68
C LYS A 490 -0.66 3.14 -27.12
N ILE A 491 -1.80 2.82 -27.69
CA ILE A 491 -2.16 1.47 -28.13
C ILE A 491 -2.11 1.44 -29.65
N ASP A 492 -1.41 0.42 -30.19
CA ASP A 492 -1.63 -0.05 -31.55
C ASP A 492 -2.65 -1.21 -31.48
N PRO A 493 -3.89 -1.05 -32.00
CA PRO A 493 -4.92 -2.07 -31.88
C PRO A 493 -4.51 -3.42 -32.52
N THR A 494 -3.72 -3.39 -33.59
CA THR A 494 -3.26 -4.59 -34.29
C THR A 494 -2.24 -5.35 -33.45
N LEU A 495 -1.30 -4.62 -32.83
CA LEU A 495 -0.31 -5.18 -31.94
C LEU A 495 -0.95 -5.71 -30.65
N GLU A 496 -1.97 -5.03 -30.15
CA GLU A 496 -2.67 -5.46 -28.92
C GLU A 496 -3.45 -6.76 -29.15
N ALA A 497 -4.18 -6.86 -30.27
CA ALA A 497 -4.88 -8.10 -30.65
C ALA A 497 -3.89 -9.29 -30.80
N GLN A 498 -2.73 -9.05 -31.41
CA GLN A 498 -1.67 -10.05 -31.51
C GLN A 498 -1.13 -10.45 -30.13
N ARG A 499 -0.92 -9.49 -29.24
CA ARG A 499 -0.47 -9.74 -27.85
C ARG A 499 -1.48 -10.57 -27.06
N GLU A 500 -2.76 -10.23 -27.13
CA GLU A 500 -3.83 -11.00 -26.48
C GLU A 500 -3.87 -12.45 -27.00
N GLN A 501 -3.70 -12.64 -28.29
CA GLN A 501 -3.71 -13.97 -28.91
C GLN A 501 -2.54 -14.83 -28.40
N VAL A 502 -1.29 -14.33 -28.44
CA VAL A 502 -0.12 -15.10 -28.01
C VAL A 502 -0.05 -15.26 -26.49
N ALA A 503 -0.52 -14.27 -25.71
CA ALA A 503 -0.60 -14.38 -24.26
C ALA A 503 -1.61 -15.46 -23.82
N GLY A 504 -2.71 -15.64 -24.57
CA GLY A 504 -3.70 -16.69 -24.31
C GLY A 504 -3.13 -18.11 -24.43
N GLU A 505 -2.07 -18.30 -25.20
CA GLU A 505 -1.38 -19.58 -25.37
C GLU A 505 -0.43 -19.93 -24.20
N ASN A 506 -0.04 -18.95 -23.40
CA ASN A 506 0.84 -19.09 -22.23
C ASN A 506 2.19 -19.78 -22.50
N GLY A 507 2.72 -19.65 -23.70
CA GLY A 507 3.99 -20.28 -24.11
C GLY A 507 5.20 -19.64 -23.43
N VAL A 508 6.09 -20.45 -22.84
CA VAL A 508 7.33 -20.01 -22.19
C VAL A 508 8.52 -20.21 -23.14
N ILE A 509 9.27 -19.13 -23.39
CA ILE A 509 10.35 -19.11 -24.39
C ILE A 509 11.69 -18.79 -23.72
N TRP A 510 12.70 -19.62 -23.96
CA TRP A 510 14.08 -19.24 -23.70
C TRP A 510 14.76 -18.75 -24.98
N VAL A 511 15.43 -17.60 -24.87
CA VAL A 511 16.30 -17.08 -25.94
C VAL A 511 17.75 -17.33 -25.55
N VAL A 512 18.41 -18.25 -26.25
CA VAL A 512 19.78 -18.68 -25.98
C VAL A 512 20.73 -18.00 -26.96
N ASN A 513 21.82 -17.42 -26.43
CA ASN A 513 22.81 -16.72 -27.24
C ASN A 513 23.76 -17.70 -27.94
N GLY A 514 23.48 -18.02 -29.19
CA GLY A 514 24.36 -18.83 -30.05
C GLY A 514 25.24 -18.01 -31.02
N SER A 515 25.21 -16.70 -30.94
CA SER A 515 26.01 -15.84 -31.84
C SER A 515 27.37 -15.44 -31.29
N GLY A 516 27.54 -15.54 -29.98
CA GLY A 516 28.71 -14.99 -29.29
C GLY A 516 28.67 -13.46 -29.07
N LYS A 517 27.69 -12.74 -29.62
CA LYS A 517 27.53 -11.30 -29.42
C LYS A 517 26.91 -11.04 -28.01
N ILE A 518 27.62 -10.29 -27.19
CA ILE A 518 27.12 -9.93 -25.84
C ILE A 518 25.80 -9.18 -25.95
N GLY A 519 24.80 -9.57 -25.14
CA GLY A 519 23.48 -8.90 -25.06
C GLY A 519 22.50 -9.26 -26.16
N GLN A 520 22.87 -10.01 -27.22
CA GLN A 520 21.95 -10.30 -28.31
C GLN A 520 20.72 -11.09 -27.88
N ALA A 521 20.88 -12.14 -27.09
CA ALA A 521 19.74 -12.92 -26.59
C ALA A 521 18.80 -12.06 -25.70
N THR A 522 19.37 -11.21 -24.86
CA THR A 522 18.60 -10.28 -24.02
C THR A 522 17.80 -9.27 -24.87
N SER A 523 18.41 -8.72 -25.92
CA SER A 523 17.71 -7.80 -26.83
C SER A 523 16.58 -8.49 -27.60
N VAL A 524 16.81 -9.73 -28.03
CA VAL A 524 15.78 -10.55 -28.70
C VAL A 524 14.68 -10.92 -27.74
N ALA A 525 14.98 -11.35 -26.50
CA ALA A 525 13.96 -11.65 -25.50
C ALA A 525 13.08 -10.41 -25.23
N ALA A 526 13.69 -9.24 -25.02
CA ALA A 526 12.97 -7.99 -24.83
C ALA A 526 12.09 -7.60 -26.05
N TYR A 527 12.51 -7.94 -27.27
CA TYR A 527 11.68 -7.74 -28.46
C TYR A 527 10.48 -8.70 -28.49
N LEU A 528 10.68 -9.96 -28.12
CA LEU A 528 9.60 -10.95 -28.04
C LEU A 528 8.59 -10.60 -26.94
N GLU A 529 9.07 -10.10 -25.79
CA GLU A 529 8.19 -9.56 -24.74
C GLU A 529 7.39 -8.34 -25.22
N TYR A 530 8.00 -7.45 -26.02
CA TYR A 530 7.28 -6.37 -26.68
C TYR A 530 6.15 -6.88 -27.57
N LEU A 531 6.31 -8.02 -28.22
CA LEU A 531 5.27 -8.67 -29.04
C LEU A 531 4.22 -9.44 -28.21
N GLY A 532 4.32 -9.47 -26.89
CA GLY A 532 3.38 -10.14 -25.98
C GLY A 532 3.75 -11.56 -25.57
N LEU A 533 4.92 -12.05 -25.99
CA LEU A 533 5.41 -13.39 -25.65
C LEU A 533 6.11 -13.41 -24.28
N THR A 534 5.99 -14.50 -23.55
CA THR A 534 6.75 -14.73 -22.33
C THR A 534 8.15 -15.25 -22.66
N ALA A 535 9.12 -14.37 -22.78
CA ALA A 535 10.48 -14.69 -23.21
C ALA A 535 11.54 -14.27 -22.19
N SER A 536 12.56 -15.10 -22.00
CA SER A 536 13.71 -14.79 -21.15
C SER A 536 15.01 -15.26 -21.77
N ALA A 537 16.13 -14.63 -21.39
CA ALA A 537 17.46 -14.97 -21.89
C ALA A 537 18.30 -15.60 -20.75
N PRO A 538 18.32 -16.94 -20.62
CA PRO A 538 19.15 -17.61 -19.61
C PRO A 538 20.64 -17.43 -19.95
N THR A 539 21.50 -17.58 -18.93
CA THR A 539 22.96 -17.48 -19.10
C THR A 539 23.57 -18.66 -19.87
N LYS A 540 22.80 -19.73 -20.10
CA LYS A 540 23.24 -20.91 -20.85
C LYS A 540 23.59 -20.53 -22.29
N ARG A 541 24.75 -20.97 -22.76
CA ARG A 541 25.20 -20.77 -24.14
C ARG A 541 25.36 -22.14 -24.82
N PRO A 542 25.13 -22.27 -26.12
CA PRO A 542 25.47 -23.46 -26.84
C PRO A 542 27.00 -23.62 -26.93
N ASP A 543 27.46 -24.86 -27.01
CA ASP A 543 28.89 -25.21 -27.08
C ASP A 543 29.60 -24.67 -28.33
N LYS A 544 28.83 -24.38 -29.37
CA LYS A 544 29.34 -23.84 -30.65
C LYS A 544 28.50 -22.66 -31.13
N THR A 545 29.16 -21.70 -31.74
CA THR A 545 28.52 -20.56 -32.40
C THR A 545 27.66 -21.03 -33.57
N VAL A 546 26.43 -20.49 -33.68
CA VAL A 546 25.49 -20.80 -34.78
C VAL A 546 25.37 -19.60 -35.72
N ALA A 547 25.21 -19.88 -37.02
CA ALA A 547 25.08 -18.83 -38.02
C ALA A 547 23.64 -18.29 -38.10
N ARG A 548 22.63 -19.16 -38.16
CA ARG A 548 21.20 -18.79 -38.29
C ARG A 548 20.44 -19.00 -37.02
N THR A 549 19.38 -18.23 -36.82
CA THR A 549 18.41 -18.46 -35.73
C THR A 549 17.81 -19.86 -35.86
N ARG A 550 17.60 -20.52 -34.75
CA ARG A 550 16.86 -21.79 -34.66
C ARG A 550 15.72 -21.64 -33.67
N ILE A 551 14.56 -22.19 -34.04
CA ILE A 551 13.37 -22.27 -33.20
C ILE A 551 13.08 -23.74 -33.00
N VAL A 552 13.03 -24.19 -31.75
CA VAL A 552 12.73 -25.56 -31.39
C VAL A 552 11.55 -25.56 -30.42
N VAL A 553 10.48 -26.28 -30.77
CA VAL A 553 9.32 -26.53 -29.94
C VAL A 553 9.52 -27.88 -29.25
N TYR A 554 9.30 -27.92 -27.94
CA TYR A 554 9.58 -29.11 -27.14
C TYR A 554 8.33 -29.82 -26.66
N ASN A 555 8.46 -31.15 -26.50
CA ASN A 555 7.55 -31.99 -25.73
C ASN A 555 6.07 -31.94 -26.19
N GLY A 556 5.82 -31.81 -27.50
CA GLY A 556 4.48 -31.88 -28.08
C GLY A 556 3.61 -30.65 -27.88
N ARG A 557 4.22 -29.48 -27.56
CA ARG A 557 3.49 -28.23 -27.30
C ARG A 557 3.03 -27.49 -28.58
N GLU A 558 3.36 -27.98 -29.77
CA GLU A 558 3.06 -27.33 -31.06
C GLU A 558 1.57 -27.10 -31.32
N ALA A 559 0.70 -28.02 -30.84
CA ALA A 559 -0.75 -27.90 -31.00
C ALA A 559 -1.38 -26.81 -30.11
N GLU A 560 -0.72 -26.47 -29.01
CA GLU A 560 -1.20 -25.50 -28.03
C GLU A 560 -0.65 -24.09 -28.28
N LEU A 561 0.37 -23.94 -29.13
CA LEU A 561 1.10 -22.68 -29.35
C LEU A 561 1.12 -22.23 -30.82
N PRO A 562 0.03 -22.36 -31.61
CA PRO A 562 0.06 -22.08 -33.03
C PRO A 562 0.37 -20.62 -33.37
N ALA A 563 -0.21 -19.65 -32.65
CA ALA A 563 0.04 -18.21 -32.88
C ALA A 563 1.44 -17.81 -32.43
N THR A 564 1.92 -18.34 -31.31
CA THR A 564 3.30 -18.15 -30.83
C THR A 564 4.32 -18.64 -31.84
N ILE A 565 4.15 -19.85 -32.36
CA ILE A 565 5.05 -20.44 -33.37
C ILE A 565 5.01 -19.61 -34.65
N GLN A 566 3.83 -19.28 -35.15
CA GLN A 566 3.67 -18.47 -36.37
C GLN A 566 4.33 -17.10 -36.22
N LEU A 567 4.16 -16.45 -35.08
CA LEU A 567 4.80 -15.16 -34.80
C LEU A 567 6.32 -15.26 -34.78
N LEU A 568 6.89 -16.26 -34.11
CA LEU A 568 8.34 -16.50 -34.09
C LEU A 568 8.89 -16.81 -35.49
N GLU A 569 8.21 -17.63 -36.27
CA GLU A 569 8.59 -17.93 -37.65
C GLU A 569 8.63 -16.68 -38.54
N ASN A 570 7.62 -15.80 -38.37
CA ASN A 570 7.56 -14.53 -39.10
C ASN A 570 8.68 -13.57 -38.67
N VAL A 571 8.93 -13.45 -37.35
CA VAL A 571 9.97 -12.55 -36.80
C VAL A 571 11.38 -12.94 -37.28
N PHE A 572 11.68 -14.23 -37.32
CA PHE A 572 13.03 -14.72 -37.66
C PHE A 572 13.16 -15.22 -39.08
N ASN A 573 12.06 -15.33 -39.81
CA ASN A 573 12.00 -15.94 -41.15
C ASN A 573 12.63 -17.36 -41.19
N VAL A 574 12.32 -18.18 -40.19
CA VAL A 574 12.84 -19.54 -40.00
C VAL A 574 11.70 -20.43 -39.51
N LYS A 575 11.59 -21.64 -40.10
CA LYS A 575 10.61 -22.62 -39.63
C LYS A 575 11.01 -23.25 -38.29
N ALA A 576 10.04 -23.43 -37.43
CA ALA A 576 10.20 -24.14 -36.16
C ALA A 576 10.43 -25.64 -36.40
N THR A 577 11.23 -26.25 -35.58
CA THR A 577 11.48 -27.70 -35.55
C THR A 577 10.96 -28.28 -34.23
N LEU A 578 10.56 -29.53 -34.25
CA LEU A 578 10.03 -30.23 -33.08
C LEU A 578 11.13 -31.10 -32.43
N ALA A 579 11.14 -31.16 -31.12
CA ALA A 579 12.03 -32.03 -30.35
C ALA A 579 11.32 -32.57 -29.10
N THR A 580 11.77 -33.73 -28.65
CA THR A 580 11.31 -34.30 -27.39
C THR A 580 12.51 -34.42 -26.45
N ASP A 581 12.50 -33.66 -25.35
CA ASP A 581 13.52 -33.72 -24.31
C ASP A 581 12.86 -33.37 -22.96
N PRO A 582 12.59 -34.38 -22.12
CA PRO A 582 11.94 -34.15 -20.83
C PRO A 582 12.76 -33.27 -19.84
N SER A 583 14.05 -33.08 -20.11
CA SER A 583 14.89 -32.21 -19.29
C SER A 583 14.71 -30.71 -19.61
N VAL A 584 14.06 -30.39 -20.73
CA VAL A 584 13.74 -29.02 -21.11
C VAL A 584 12.41 -28.61 -20.46
N LEU A 585 12.49 -27.60 -19.60
CA LEU A 585 11.37 -27.12 -18.77
C LEU A 585 10.60 -25.95 -19.40
N VAL A 586 10.93 -25.57 -20.64
CA VAL A 586 10.24 -24.52 -21.39
C VAL A 586 9.63 -25.08 -22.67
N ASP A 587 8.65 -24.37 -23.21
CA ASP A 587 7.92 -24.85 -24.38
C ASP A 587 8.72 -24.65 -25.66
N LEU A 588 9.48 -23.55 -25.74
CA LEU A 588 10.28 -23.21 -26.91
C LEU A 588 11.68 -22.71 -26.54
N ILE A 589 12.66 -23.05 -27.35
CA ILE A 589 13.98 -22.44 -27.30
C ILE A 589 14.28 -21.76 -28.64
N VAL A 590 14.53 -20.45 -28.58
CA VAL A 590 15.05 -19.66 -29.70
C VAL A 590 16.55 -19.49 -29.51
N THR A 591 17.35 -20.13 -30.34
CA THR A 591 18.82 -19.94 -30.36
C THR A 591 19.18 -18.88 -31.38
N THR A 592 19.72 -17.73 -30.94
CA THR A 592 20.18 -16.67 -31.85
C THR A 592 21.48 -17.07 -32.55
N GLY A 593 21.67 -16.60 -33.78
CA GLY A 593 22.89 -16.82 -34.56
C GLY A 593 23.57 -15.51 -34.94
N THR A 594 24.74 -15.62 -35.62
CA THR A 594 25.48 -14.43 -36.07
C THR A 594 24.71 -13.63 -37.14
N GLN A 595 23.75 -14.27 -37.85
CA GLN A 595 22.88 -13.68 -38.84
C GLN A 595 21.47 -13.32 -38.30
N THR A 596 21.22 -13.52 -36.98
CA THR A 596 19.95 -13.10 -36.40
C THR A 596 19.75 -11.60 -36.59
N PRO A 597 18.56 -11.15 -37.04
CA PRO A 597 18.26 -9.73 -37.20
C PRO A 597 18.53 -8.93 -35.95
N ASN A 598 18.94 -7.70 -36.09
CA ASN A 598 19.10 -6.80 -34.95
C ASN A 598 17.72 -6.31 -34.48
N LEU A 599 17.08 -7.10 -33.64
CA LEU A 599 15.77 -6.82 -33.10
C LEU A 599 15.91 -5.89 -31.87
N THR A 600 15.31 -4.73 -32.00
CA THR A 600 15.25 -3.77 -30.90
C THR A 600 13.79 -3.43 -30.69
N ALA A 601 13.27 -3.74 -29.50
CA ALA A 601 11.92 -3.35 -29.16
C ALA A 601 11.79 -1.82 -29.24
N PRO A 602 10.72 -1.30 -29.90
CA PRO A 602 10.45 0.13 -29.93
C PRO A 602 10.29 0.67 -28.51
N PRO A 603 10.56 1.94 -28.24
CA PRO A 603 10.18 2.56 -26.99
C PRO A 603 8.66 2.73 -26.95
N GLY A 604 8.04 2.13 -25.93
CA GLY A 604 6.59 2.13 -25.76
C GLY A 604 5.89 0.89 -26.32
N PRO A 605 4.59 0.76 -26.01
CA PRO A 605 3.79 -0.40 -26.41
C PRO A 605 3.67 -0.56 -27.90
#